data_45ad6fdb6703985afaec99630eed0f1c
#
_entry.id   45ad6fdb6703985afaec99630eed0f1c
#
_cell.length_a   1.000
_cell.length_b   1.000
_cell.length_c   1.000
_cell.angle_alpha   90.00
_cell.angle_beta   90.00
_cell.angle_gamma   90.00
#
_symmetry.space_group_name_H-M   'P 1'
#
loop_
_entity.id
_entity.type
_entity.pdbx_description
1 polymer ?
#
loop_
_entity_poly.entity_id
_entity_poly.type
_entity_poly.pdbx_seq_one_letter_code
_entity_poly.pdbx_strand_id
1 'polypeptide(L)'
;MVGRLELYSRAAAIYPFENWQVKQIRGNLEIYRYEEALSIYQQTMELYAKELGSEPPSELHECFEQMELAEENHKNYVKNPYGWKNMDKVFLGKREDLQRALFYEKSRKGAYCCTYPSFVDYCRLVVRSKARNKVNAVLMFLTLTQKEERAQQGHMNLQEEMEKLKEVIGDSLRIGDAYTRYGSRHFILMLSGTTVDFCGIIFQRIEKAYVRRSAGGKLWYYADMTQELGQE
;
A
#
# COMPACT_ATOMS: atom_id res chain seq x y z
N MET A 1 11.96 8.53 17.27
CA MET A 1 11.76 7.17 16.71
C MET A 1 12.92 6.22 17.03
N VAL A 2 14.19 6.62 16.82
CA VAL A 2 15.38 5.80 17.12
C VAL A 2 15.38 5.27 18.56
N GLY A 3 15.07 6.08 19.57
CA GLY A 3 15.02 5.63 20.96
C GLY A 3 13.96 4.56 21.28
N ARG A 4 12.86 4.50 20.50
CA ARG A 4 11.85 3.43 20.63
C ARG A 4 12.37 2.09 20.09
N LEU A 5 13.08 2.10 18.97
CA LEU A 5 13.67 0.89 18.40
C LEU A 5 14.71 0.26 19.34
N GLU A 6 15.54 1.10 19.96
CA GLU A 6 16.51 0.65 20.94
C GLU A 6 15.85 0.00 22.16
N LEU A 7 14.73 0.57 22.61
CA LEU A 7 13.94 0.02 23.71
C LEU A 7 13.31 -1.34 23.33
N TYR A 8 12.76 -1.46 22.11
CA TYR A 8 12.23 -2.73 21.61
C TYR A 8 13.32 -3.80 21.47
N SER A 9 14.53 -3.40 21.01
CA SER A 9 15.67 -4.31 20.91
C SER A 9 16.09 -4.87 22.27
N ARG A 10 16.15 -4.02 23.28
CA ARG A 10 16.47 -4.43 24.66
C ARG A 10 15.38 -5.32 25.25
N ALA A 11 14.11 -5.01 25.01
CA ALA A 11 13.00 -5.82 25.46
C ALA A 11 12.98 -7.20 24.79
N ALA A 12 13.23 -7.27 23.48
CA ALA A 12 13.33 -8.54 22.74
C ALA A 12 14.48 -9.42 23.21
N ALA A 13 15.60 -8.84 23.65
CA ALA A 13 16.71 -9.58 24.21
C ALA A 13 16.38 -10.24 25.56
N ILE A 14 15.47 -9.62 26.34
CA ILE A 14 15.04 -10.14 27.65
C ILE A 14 13.87 -11.11 27.50
N TYR A 15 12.96 -10.81 26.60
CA TYR A 15 11.70 -11.56 26.34
C TYR A 15 11.59 -11.98 24.88
N PRO A 16 12.38 -12.97 24.42
CA PRO A 16 12.54 -13.30 22.99
C PRO A 16 11.31 -13.92 22.34
N PHE A 17 10.32 -14.36 23.11
CA PHE A 17 9.09 -14.99 22.63
C PHE A 17 7.84 -14.12 22.79
N GLU A 18 8.02 -12.82 23.09
CA GLU A 18 6.96 -11.83 23.10
C GLU A 18 6.96 -11.01 21.80
N ASN A 19 5.92 -10.19 21.59
CA ASN A 19 5.72 -9.42 20.35
C ASN A 19 6.68 -8.21 20.17
N TRP A 20 7.85 -8.22 20.80
CA TRP A 20 8.83 -7.13 20.67
C TRP A 20 9.49 -7.09 19.30
N GLN A 21 9.73 -8.26 18.70
CA GLN A 21 10.31 -8.37 17.36
C GLN A 21 9.35 -7.82 16.31
N VAL A 22 8.06 -8.08 16.44
CA VAL A 22 7.02 -7.49 15.57
C VAL A 22 7.06 -5.96 15.64
N LYS A 23 7.18 -5.39 16.84
CA LYS A 23 7.31 -3.94 17.04
C LYS A 23 8.61 -3.38 16.46
N GLN A 24 9.73 -4.11 16.54
CA GLN A 24 10.99 -3.73 15.92
C GLN A 24 10.88 -3.73 14.40
N ILE A 25 10.31 -4.77 13.81
CA ILE A 25 10.13 -4.90 12.37
C ILE A 25 9.28 -3.73 11.87
N ARG A 26 8.11 -3.52 12.46
CA ARG A 26 7.21 -2.41 12.08
C ARG A 26 7.89 -1.04 12.23
N GLY A 27 8.60 -0.82 13.33
CA GLY A 27 9.32 0.44 13.54
C GLY A 27 10.47 0.66 12.55
N ASN A 28 11.17 -0.39 12.10
CA ASN A 28 12.17 -0.29 11.05
C ASN A 28 11.52 0.00 9.68
N LEU A 29 10.37 -0.60 9.38
CA LEU A 29 9.61 -0.31 8.16
C LEU A 29 9.13 1.14 8.09
N GLU A 30 8.71 1.72 9.21
CA GLU A 30 8.30 3.14 9.30
C GLU A 30 9.42 4.12 8.94
N ILE A 31 10.69 3.73 9.13
CA ILE A 31 11.87 4.54 8.80
C ILE A 31 12.65 4.02 7.59
N TYR A 32 12.02 3.15 6.81
CA TYR A 32 12.57 2.59 5.56
C TYR A 32 13.85 1.76 5.71
N ARG A 33 14.07 1.14 6.87
CA ARG A 33 15.18 0.24 7.14
C ARG A 33 14.77 -1.22 6.87
N TYR A 34 14.65 -1.55 5.60
CA TYR A 34 14.12 -2.87 5.16
C TYR A 34 15.08 -4.02 5.47
N GLU A 35 16.39 -3.80 5.30
CA GLU A 35 17.42 -4.81 5.57
C GLU A 35 17.45 -5.18 7.05
N GLU A 36 17.36 -4.20 7.94
CA GLU A 36 17.29 -4.42 9.37
C GLU A 36 15.99 -5.13 9.78
N ALA A 37 14.86 -4.74 9.18
CA ALA A 37 13.59 -5.41 9.43
C ALA A 37 13.63 -6.89 9.00
N LEU A 38 14.18 -7.18 7.82
CA LEU A 38 14.35 -8.54 7.31
C LEU A 38 15.30 -9.37 8.18
N SER A 39 16.41 -8.78 8.63
CA SER A 39 17.37 -9.45 9.53
C SER A 39 16.71 -9.85 10.84
N ILE A 40 15.92 -8.96 11.45
CA ILE A 40 15.17 -9.24 12.68
C ILE A 40 14.16 -10.37 12.47
N TYR A 41 13.44 -10.35 11.34
CA TYR A 41 12.50 -11.41 10.98
C TYR A 41 13.19 -12.76 10.87
N GLN A 42 14.28 -12.86 10.11
CA GLN A 42 15.03 -14.11 9.89
C GLN A 42 15.57 -14.67 11.23
N GLN A 43 16.18 -13.82 12.05
CA GLN A 43 16.67 -14.21 13.36
C GLN A 43 15.56 -14.71 14.28
N THR A 44 14.38 -14.09 14.21
CA THR A 44 13.22 -14.51 15.00
C THR A 44 12.70 -15.85 14.53
N MET A 45 12.59 -16.08 13.22
CA MET A 45 12.19 -17.36 12.64
C MET A 45 13.14 -18.49 13.05
N GLU A 46 14.45 -18.25 12.99
CA GLU A 46 15.47 -19.21 13.43
C GLU A 46 15.35 -19.52 14.92
N LEU A 47 15.10 -18.51 15.75
CA LEU A 47 14.92 -18.66 17.19
C LEU A 47 13.71 -19.56 17.52
N TYR A 48 12.55 -19.30 16.88
CA TYR A 48 11.35 -20.12 17.09
C TYR A 48 11.57 -21.57 16.64
N ALA A 49 12.18 -21.77 15.49
CA ALA A 49 12.48 -23.11 14.97
C ALA A 49 13.43 -23.89 15.90
N LYS A 50 14.48 -23.22 16.41
CA LYS A 50 15.53 -23.85 17.20
C LYS A 50 15.11 -24.12 18.64
N GLU A 51 14.46 -23.16 19.31
CA GLU A 51 14.18 -23.23 20.75
C GLU A 51 12.81 -23.83 21.07
N LEU A 52 11.79 -23.59 20.21
CA LEU A 52 10.41 -24.05 20.45
C LEU A 52 9.99 -25.17 19.51
N GLY A 53 10.64 -25.34 18.35
CA GLY A 53 10.23 -26.30 17.33
C GLY A 53 8.81 -26.06 16.80
N SER A 54 8.27 -24.86 16.97
CA SER A 54 6.91 -24.47 16.63
C SER A 54 6.91 -23.33 15.61
N GLU A 55 5.80 -23.18 14.89
CA GLU A 55 5.60 -22.03 14.03
C GLU A 55 5.50 -20.74 14.85
N PRO A 56 6.08 -19.63 14.37
CA PRO A 56 5.97 -18.34 15.01
C PRO A 56 4.54 -17.79 14.91
N PRO A 57 4.19 -16.76 15.72
CA PRO A 57 2.88 -16.12 15.70
C PRO A 57 2.52 -15.59 14.30
N SER A 58 1.22 -15.61 13.98
CA SER A 58 0.67 -15.12 12.67
C SER A 58 1.05 -13.66 12.40
N GLU A 59 1.16 -12.83 13.43
CA GLU A 59 1.57 -11.43 13.32
C GLU A 59 2.99 -11.27 12.73
N LEU A 60 3.87 -12.25 12.92
CA LEU A 60 5.19 -12.23 12.31
C LEU A 60 5.12 -12.52 10.81
N HIS A 61 4.24 -13.41 10.38
CA HIS A 61 4.00 -13.66 8.96
C HIS A 61 3.36 -12.45 8.27
N GLU A 62 2.42 -11.78 8.93
CA GLU A 62 1.84 -10.52 8.44
C GLU A 62 2.93 -9.44 8.26
N CYS A 63 3.89 -9.36 9.18
CA CYS A 63 5.03 -8.45 9.03
C CYS A 63 5.89 -8.78 7.81
N PHE A 64 6.08 -10.05 7.49
CA PHE A 64 6.84 -10.44 6.31
C PHE A 64 6.14 -10.02 5.02
N GLU A 65 4.84 -10.24 4.89
CA GLU A 65 4.05 -9.75 3.75
C GLU A 65 4.14 -8.23 3.61
N GLN A 66 4.08 -7.51 4.74
CA GLN A 66 4.25 -6.05 4.75
C GLN A 66 5.66 -5.62 4.33
N MET A 67 6.71 -6.37 4.74
CA MET A 67 8.09 -6.09 4.35
C MET A 67 8.32 -6.27 2.86
N GLU A 68 7.90 -7.40 2.28
CA GLU A 68 8.06 -7.66 0.84
C GLU A 68 7.40 -6.55 0.02
N LEU A 69 6.19 -6.16 0.39
CA LEU A 69 5.46 -5.11 -0.31
C LEU A 69 6.10 -3.73 -0.12
N ALA A 70 6.56 -3.42 1.10
CA ALA A 70 7.20 -2.15 1.41
C ALA A 70 8.56 -2.05 0.72
N GLU A 71 9.35 -3.13 0.68
CA GLU A 71 10.64 -3.18 0.00
C GLU A 71 10.46 -3.06 -1.52
N GLU A 72 9.50 -3.75 -2.12
CA GLU A 72 9.18 -3.63 -3.53
C GLU A 72 8.75 -2.21 -3.89
N ASN A 73 7.88 -1.62 -3.08
CA ASN A 73 7.45 -0.24 -3.25
C ASN A 73 8.61 0.74 -3.12
N HIS A 74 9.51 0.53 -2.14
CA HIS A 74 10.68 1.36 -1.95
C HIS A 74 11.70 1.20 -3.09
N LYS A 75 12.01 -0.02 -3.52
CA LYS A 75 12.90 -0.29 -4.66
C LYS A 75 12.35 0.35 -5.94
N ASN A 76 11.05 0.24 -6.16
CA ASN A 76 10.38 0.88 -7.29
C ASN A 76 10.41 2.40 -7.16
N TYR A 77 10.22 2.94 -5.96
CA TYR A 77 10.33 4.37 -5.69
C TYR A 77 11.76 4.88 -5.90
N VAL A 78 12.78 4.22 -5.36
CA VAL A 78 14.20 4.62 -5.51
C VAL A 78 14.69 4.46 -6.95
N LYS A 79 14.33 3.36 -7.62
CA LYS A 79 14.73 3.10 -9.02
C LYS A 79 13.97 3.98 -10.01
N ASN A 80 12.71 4.24 -9.72
CA ASN A 80 11.83 4.97 -10.63
C ASN A 80 10.61 5.56 -9.89
N PRO A 81 10.82 6.56 -9.01
CA PRO A 81 9.78 7.10 -8.14
C PRO A 81 8.54 7.61 -8.88
N TYR A 82 8.66 7.87 -10.17
CA TYR A 82 7.57 8.35 -11.02
C TYR A 82 7.33 7.48 -12.26
N GLY A 83 7.90 6.27 -12.32
CA GLY A 83 7.78 5.39 -13.47
C GLY A 83 8.62 5.85 -14.69
N TRP A 84 9.63 6.68 -14.50
CA TRP A 84 10.44 7.22 -15.59
C TRP A 84 11.72 6.43 -15.80
N LYS A 85 12.02 6.11 -17.04
CA LYS A 85 13.29 5.50 -17.41
C LYS A 85 14.40 6.57 -17.32
N ASN A 86 15.46 6.34 -16.55
CA ASN A 86 16.66 7.20 -16.39
C ASN A 86 16.50 8.42 -15.48
N MET A 87 16.00 8.24 -14.28
CA MET A 87 15.80 9.33 -13.31
C MET A 87 17.07 10.02 -12.83
N ASP A 88 18.22 9.35 -12.82
CA ASP A 88 19.49 9.95 -12.37
C ASP A 88 19.91 11.19 -13.19
N LYS A 89 19.34 11.34 -14.38
CA LYS A 89 19.57 12.50 -15.25
C LYS A 89 18.51 13.59 -15.13
N VAL A 90 17.33 13.28 -14.59
CA VAL A 90 16.19 14.21 -14.56
C VAL A 90 16.30 15.21 -13.41
N PHE A 91 16.88 14.81 -12.29
CA PHE A 91 17.00 15.67 -11.11
C PHE A 91 18.14 16.70 -11.17
N LEU A 92 19.02 16.63 -12.14
CA LEU A 92 20.11 17.60 -12.32
C LEU A 92 19.66 18.90 -13.01
N GLY A 93 18.40 19.27 -12.91
CA GLY A 93 17.96 20.65 -13.00
C GLY A 93 17.63 21.18 -14.39
N LYS A 94 17.26 20.35 -15.36
CA LYS A 94 16.77 20.90 -16.63
C LYS A 94 15.24 21.04 -16.61
N ARG A 95 14.76 22.26 -16.74
CA ARG A 95 13.33 22.65 -16.88
C ARG A 95 12.61 21.80 -17.92
N GLU A 96 13.28 21.49 -19.02
CA GLU A 96 12.73 20.69 -20.13
C GLU A 96 12.44 19.23 -19.72
N ASP A 97 13.25 18.64 -18.85
CA ASP A 97 13.05 17.28 -18.38
C ASP A 97 11.83 17.19 -17.46
N LEU A 98 11.66 18.18 -16.58
CA LEU A 98 10.47 18.28 -15.74
C LEU A 98 9.22 18.52 -16.59
N GLN A 99 9.28 19.41 -17.59
CA GLN A 99 8.16 19.67 -18.49
C GLN A 99 7.78 18.44 -19.29
N ARG A 100 8.77 17.66 -19.79
CA ARG A 100 8.51 16.39 -20.51
C ARG A 100 7.84 15.37 -19.60
N ALA A 101 8.30 15.24 -18.38
CA ALA A 101 7.73 14.33 -17.40
C ALA A 101 6.26 14.68 -17.06
N LEU A 102 5.97 15.96 -16.81
CA LEU A 102 4.62 16.45 -16.56
C LEU A 102 3.72 16.32 -17.79
N PHE A 103 4.27 16.51 -18.98
CA PHE A 103 3.52 16.32 -20.23
C PHE A 103 3.14 14.86 -20.46
N TYR A 104 4.08 13.93 -20.18
CA TYR A 104 3.80 12.50 -20.27
C TYR A 104 2.68 12.07 -19.31
N GLU A 105 2.68 12.57 -18.08
CA GLU A 105 1.64 12.27 -17.10
C GLU A 105 0.28 12.87 -17.52
N LYS A 106 0.24 14.06 -18.11
CA LYS A 106 -0.97 14.69 -18.63
C LYS A 106 -1.65 13.87 -19.73
N SER A 107 -0.91 13.04 -20.45
CA SER A 107 -1.44 12.20 -21.54
C SER A 107 -2.02 10.86 -21.04
N ARG A 108 -1.80 10.49 -19.77
CA ARG A 108 -2.36 9.28 -19.17
C ARG A 108 -3.86 9.45 -18.91
N LYS A 109 -4.59 8.35 -19.12
CA LYS A 109 -6.01 8.24 -18.75
C LYS A 109 -6.13 7.50 -17.41
N GLY A 110 -7.20 7.82 -16.66
CA GLY A 110 -7.51 7.15 -15.42
C GLY A 110 -6.74 7.69 -14.20
N ALA A 111 -6.82 6.97 -13.09
CA ALA A 111 -6.22 7.38 -11.83
C ALA A 111 -4.72 7.12 -11.77
N TYR A 112 -4.05 7.88 -10.93
CA TYR A 112 -2.60 7.76 -10.68
C TYR A 112 -2.31 6.56 -9.77
N CYS A 113 -1.69 5.53 -10.35
CA CYS A 113 -1.16 4.40 -9.59
C CYS A 113 0.25 4.73 -9.11
N CYS A 114 0.46 4.75 -7.80
CA CYS A 114 1.77 5.11 -7.22
C CYS A 114 2.20 4.14 -6.12
N THR A 115 3.44 4.26 -5.70
CA THR A 115 3.95 3.56 -4.53
C THR A 115 3.31 4.10 -3.26
N TYR A 116 3.31 3.31 -2.18
CA TYR A 116 2.72 3.73 -0.92
C TYR A 116 3.31 5.05 -0.35
N PRO A 117 4.65 5.26 -0.33
CA PRO A 117 5.20 6.55 0.08
C PRO A 117 4.70 7.73 -0.75
N SER A 118 4.68 7.59 -2.09
CA SER A 118 4.15 8.63 -2.98
C SER A 118 2.66 8.88 -2.76
N PHE A 119 1.91 7.83 -2.46
CA PHE A 119 0.49 7.93 -2.12
C PHE A 119 0.28 8.74 -0.83
N VAL A 120 1.08 8.49 0.20
CA VAL A 120 1.03 9.25 1.46
C VAL A 120 1.32 10.72 1.22
N ASP A 121 2.33 11.04 0.41
CA ASP A 121 2.66 12.43 0.07
C ASP A 121 1.55 13.09 -0.74
N TYR A 122 0.95 12.37 -1.69
CA TYR A 122 -0.24 12.84 -2.40
C TYR A 122 -1.40 13.11 -1.44
N CYS A 123 -1.70 12.21 -0.50
CA CYS A 123 -2.73 12.41 0.51
C CYS A 123 -2.48 13.68 1.36
N ARG A 124 -1.23 13.91 1.78
CA ARG A 124 -0.84 15.12 2.51
C ARG A 124 -1.11 16.40 1.71
N LEU A 125 -0.81 16.38 0.42
CA LEU A 125 -1.09 17.51 -0.49
C LEU A 125 -2.59 17.74 -0.65
N VAL A 126 -3.37 16.67 -0.83
CA VAL A 126 -4.84 16.75 -0.95
C VAL A 126 -5.46 17.35 0.32
N VAL A 127 -5.06 16.86 1.50
CA VAL A 127 -5.56 17.38 2.81
C VAL A 127 -5.21 18.85 2.98
N ARG A 128 -3.99 19.27 2.64
CA ARG A 128 -3.59 20.69 2.68
C ARG A 128 -4.37 21.56 1.67
N SER A 129 -4.59 21.02 0.47
CA SER A 129 -5.37 21.70 -0.57
C SER A 129 -6.84 21.86 -0.18
N LYS A 130 -7.41 20.88 0.55
CA LYS A 130 -8.76 20.94 1.07
C LYS A 130 -8.99 22.15 1.97
N ALA A 131 -8.04 22.44 2.85
CA ALA A 131 -8.11 23.59 3.75
C ALA A 131 -8.24 24.92 2.99
N ARG A 132 -7.66 25.00 1.79
CA ARG A 132 -7.69 26.20 0.93
C ARG A 132 -8.91 26.23 -0.02
N ASN A 133 -9.19 25.11 -0.69
CA ASN A 133 -10.09 25.05 -1.83
C ASN A 133 -11.47 24.47 -1.49
N LYS A 134 -11.69 24.03 -0.26
CA LYS A 134 -12.93 23.38 0.24
C LYS A 134 -13.36 22.14 -0.60
N VAL A 135 -12.43 21.52 -1.32
CA VAL A 135 -12.70 20.31 -2.10
C VAL A 135 -12.69 19.11 -1.17
N ASN A 136 -13.79 18.37 -1.12
CA ASN A 136 -13.85 17.14 -0.34
C ASN A 136 -12.93 16.07 -0.91
N ALA A 137 -12.44 15.21 -0.04
CA ALA A 137 -11.68 14.02 -0.43
C ALA A 137 -12.00 12.87 0.51
N VAL A 138 -12.01 11.66 -0.03
CA VAL A 138 -12.35 10.43 0.69
C VAL A 138 -11.23 9.40 0.49
N LEU A 139 -10.84 8.74 1.57
CA LEU A 139 -10.04 7.52 1.50
C LEU A 139 -10.99 6.31 1.42
N MET A 140 -10.79 5.49 0.39
CA MET A 140 -11.52 4.24 0.22
C MET A 140 -10.53 3.08 0.29
N PHE A 141 -10.81 2.12 1.16
CA PHE A 141 -10.08 0.87 1.29
C PHE A 141 -10.83 -0.21 0.53
N LEU A 142 -10.18 -0.86 -0.40
CA LEU A 142 -10.75 -1.93 -1.22
C LEU A 142 -10.05 -3.24 -0.91
N THR A 143 -10.84 -4.27 -0.60
CA THR A 143 -10.34 -5.60 -0.21
C THR A 143 -10.84 -6.66 -1.17
N LEU A 144 -9.93 -7.51 -1.63
CA LEU A 144 -10.23 -8.69 -2.44
C LEU A 144 -10.27 -9.94 -1.55
N THR A 145 -11.40 -10.63 -1.56
CA THR A 145 -11.59 -11.92 -0.87
C THR A 145 -11.90 -13.03 -1.87
N GLN A 146 -11.60 -14.27 -1.52
CA GLN A 146 -11.97 -15.42 -2.32
C GLN A 146 -13.49 -15.70 -2.17
N LYS A 147 -14.16 -16.08 -3.25
CA LYS A 147 -15.55 -16.56 -3.18
C LYS A 147 -15.60 -17.92 -2.48
N GLU A 148 -16.50 -18.08 -1.52
CA GLU A 148 -16.66 -19.31 -0.74
C GLU A 148 -16.94 -20.54 -1.62
N GLU A 149 -17.73 -20.38 -2.68
CA GLU A 149 -18.08 -21.45 -3.63
C GLU A 149 -16.87 -22.02 -4.38
N ARG A 150 -15.77 -21.27 -4.50
CA ARG A 150 -14.53 -21.67 -5.17
C ARG A 150 -13.41 -22.09 -4.22
N ALA A 151 -13.57 -21.91 -2.92
CA ALA A 151 -12.62 -22.44 -1.94
C ALA A 151 -12.46 -23.96 -2.04
N GLN A 152 -13.48 -24.65 -2.56
CA GLN A 152 -13.50 -26.10 -2.79
C GLN A 152 -12.93 -26.52 -4.16
N GLN A 153 -12.73 -25.62 -5.12
CA GLN A 153 -12.39 -25.95 -6.52
C GLN A 153 -10.97 -25.57 -6.96
N GLY A 154 -10.18 -24.97 -6.10
CA GLY A 154 -8.80 -24.59 -6.42
C GLY A 154 -8.41 -23.23 -5.81
N HIS A 155 -7.11 -23.05 -5.58
CA HIS A 155 -6.58 -21.81 -5.04
C HIS A 155 -6.65 -20.68 -6.10
N MET A 156 -7.23 -19.54 -5.71
CA MET A 156 -7.16 -18.31 -6.49
C MET A 156 -5.69 -17.86 -6.56
N ASN A 157 -5.16 -17.63 -7.76
CA ASN A 157 -3.88 -16.96 -7.89
C ASN A 157 -4.06 -15.48 -7.48
N LEU A 158 -3.82 -15.21 -6.21
CA LEU A 158 -4.05 -13.90 -5.60
C LEU A 158 -3.28 -12.80 -6.32
N GLN A 159 -2.04 -13.07 -6.71
CA GLN A 159 -1.20 -12.07 -7.37
C GLN A 159 -1.79 -11.67 -8.74
N GLU A 160 -2.21 -12.63 -9.53
CA GLU A 160 -2.84 -12.39 -10.83
C GLU A 160 -4.16 -11.61 -10.68
N GLU A 161 -4.97 -11.95 -9.70
CA GLU A 161 -6.23 -11.26 -9.43
C GLU A 161 -6.01 -9.82 -8.93
N MET A 162 -4.98 -9.58 -8.14
CA MET A 162 -4.60 -8.25 -7.69
C MET A 162 -4.09 -7.38 -8.84
N GLU A 163 -3.35 -7.93 -9.81
CA GLU A 163 -2.94 -7.16 -11.00
C GLU A 163 -4.14 -6.82 -11.89
N LYS A 164 -5.07 -7.76 -12.10
CA LYS A 164 -6.33 -7.47 -12.80
C LYS A 164 -7.13 -6.36 -12.10
N LEU A 165 -7.22 -6.44 -10.77
CA LEU A 165 -7.92 -5.43 -9.98
C LEU A 165 -7.23 -4.06 -10.06
N LYS A 166 -5.90 -4.02 -10.05
CA LYS A 166 -5.11 -2.78 -10.22
C LYS A 166 -5.44 -2.07 -11.53
N GLU A 167 -5.46 -2.81 -12.63
CA GLU A 167 -5.84 -2.26 -13.95
C GLU A 167 -7.28 -1.73 -13.94
N VAL A 168 -8.21 -2.52 -13.38
CA VAL A 168 -9.62 -2.14 -13.28
C VAL A 168 -9.80 -0.86 -12.47
N ILE A 169 -9.10 -0.72 -11.34
CA ILE A 169 -9.14 0.50 -10.54
C ILE A 169 -8.65 1.69 -11.36
N GLY A 170 -7.49 1.56 -12.02
CA GLY A 170 -6.92 2.60 -12.86
C GLY A 170 -7.88 3.09 -13.94
N ASP A 171 -8.51 2.15 -14.67
CA ASP A 171 -9.45 2.46 -15.74
C ASP A 171 -10.80 3.02 -15.23
N SER A 172 -11.18 2.65 -14.01
CA SER A 172 -12.48 3.01 -13.44
C SER A 172 -12.49 4.35 -12.72
N LEU A 173 -11.35 4.87 -12.32
CA LEU A 173 -11.22 6.12 -11.58
C LEU A 173 -10.87 7.30 -12.50
N ARG A 174 -10.96 8.51 -11.96
CA ARG A 174 -10.70 9.77 -12.71
C ARG A 174 -9.22 10.16 -12.60
N ILE A 175 -8.79 11.03 -13.52
CA ILE A 175 -7.40 11.56 -13.55
C ILE A 175 -6.99 12.22 -12.22
N GLY A 176 -7.89 12.82 -11.49
CA GLY A 176 -7.61 13.46 -10.21
C GLY A 176 -7.56 12.50 -9.01
N ASP A 177 -7.81 11.22 -9.22
CA ASP A 177 -7.76 10.21 -8.16
C ASP A 177 -6.39 9.52 -8.16
N ALA A 178 -6.01 8.98 -6.99
CA ALA A 178 -4.81 8.16 -6.86
C ALA A 178 -5.10 6.87 -6.10
N TYR A 179 -4.31 5.85 -6.35
CA TYR A 179 -4.42 4.60 -5.63
C TYR A 179 -3.07 3.90 -5.49
N THR A 180 -2.98 3.05 -4.47
CA THR A 180 -1.81 2.23 -4.19
C THR A 180 -2.23 0.85 -3.69
N ARG A 181 -1.40 -0.15 -3.97
CA ARG A 181 -1.54 -1.45 -3.32
C ARG A 181 -1.07 -1.36 -1.88
N TYR A 182 -1.84 -1.92 -0.96
CA TYR A 182 -1.52 -1.98 0.46
C TYR A 182 -1.76 -3.40 0.99
N GLY A 183 -0.68 -4.13 1.21
CA GLY A 183 -0.78 -5.54 1.58
C GLY A 183 -1.12 -6.48 0.42
N SER A 184 -1.29 -7.75 0.76
CA SER A 184 -1.51 -8.81 -0.22
C SER A 184 -2.87 -8.74 -0.92
N ARG A 185 -3.90 -8.17 -0.25
CA ARG A 185 -5.32 -8.20 -0.68
C ARG A 185 -5.99 -6.85 -0.74
N HIS A 186 -5.26 -5.75 -0.52
CA HIS A 186 -5.85 -4.44 -0.31
C HIS A 186 -5.32 -3.41 -1.30
N PHE A 187 -6.21 -2.49 -1.70
CA PHE A 187 -5.85 -1.21 -2.30
C PHE A 187 -6.39 -0.08 -1.43
N ILE A 188 -5.65 1.01 -1.40
CA ILE A 188 -6.10 2.28 -0.82
C ILE A 188 -6.25 3.27 -1.97
N LEU A 189 -7.40 3.94 -2.02
CA LEU A 189 -7.75 4.91 -3.03
C LEU A 189 -7.97 6.27 -2.36
N MET A 190 -7.40 7.33 -2.93
CA MET A 190 -7.72 8.72 -2.60
C MET A 190 -8.62 9.28 -3.69
N LEU A 191 -9.87 9.55 -3.35
CA LEU A 191 -10.90 10.05 -4.24
C LEU A 191 -11.08 11.55 -4.01
N SER A 192 -10.69 12.35 -5.00
CA SER A 192 -10.76 13.82 -4.94
C SER A 192 -12.09 14.35 -5.45
N GLY A 193 -12.66 15.34 -4.77
CA GLY A 193 -13.90 15.97 -5.22
C GLY A 193 -15.15 15.10 -5.05
N THR A 194 -15.14 14.18 -4.06
CA THR A 194 -16.28 13.29 -3.77
C THR A 194 -16.59 13.26 -2.27
N THR A 195 -17.72 12.67 -1.92
CA THR A 195 -18.14 12.41 -0.54
C THR A 195 -18.36 10.91 -0.32
N VAL A 196 -18.47 10.47 0.92
CA VAL A 196 -18.68 9.06 1.28
C VAL A 196 -19.94 8.50 0.62
N ASP A 197 -20.99 9.31 0.45
CA ASP A 197 -22.26 8.89 -0.18
C ASP A 197 -22.07 8.40 -1.62
N PHE A 198 -21.11 8.96 -2.36
CA PHE A 198 -20.82 8.56 -3.73
C PHE A 198 -19.87 7.35 -3.84
N CYS A 199 -19.25 6.94 -2.74
CA CYS A 199 -18.32 5.81 -2.75
C CYS A 199 -18.97 4.49 -3.18
N GLY A 200 -20.24 4.28 -2.83
CA GLY A 200 -21.00 3.11 -3.27
C GLY A 200 -21.14 3.03 -4.80
N ILE A 201 -21.35 4.16 -5.48
CA ILE A 201 -21.46 4.21 -6.94
C ILE A 201 -20.09 3.91 -7.58
N ILE A 202 -19.03 4.48 -7.02
CA ILE A 202 -17.65 4.24 -7.50
C ILE A 202 -17.29 2.78 -7.30
N PHE A 203 -17.58 2.21 -6.14
CA PHE A 203 -17.37 0.79 -5.85
C PHE A 203 -18.09 -0.11 -6.84
N GLN A 204 -19.40 0.10 -7.07
CA GLN A 204 -20.17 -0.70 -8.03
C GLN A 204 -19.59 -0.66 -9.46
N ARG A 205 -19.04 0.49 -9.88
CA ARG A 205 -18.37 0.62 -11.17
C ARG A 205 -17.11 -0.24 -11.23
N ILE A 206 -16.28 -0.20 -10.18
CA ILE A 206 -15.07 -1.03 -10.07
C ILE A 206 -15.46 -2.51 -10.02
N GLU A 207 -16.42 -2.88 -9.19
CA GLU A 207 -16.89 -4.26 -9.03
C GLU A 207 -17.42 -4.84 -10.35
N LYS A 208 -18.28 -4.11 -11.06
CA LYS A 208 -18.80 -4.53 -12.37
C LYS A 208 -17.69 -4.71 -13.40
N ALA A 209 -16.70 -3.82 -13.41
CA ALA A 209 -15.56 -3.91 -14.33
C ALA A 209 -14.65 -5.10 -13.95
N TYR A 210 -14.43 -5.34 -12.66
CA TYR A 210 -13.64 -6.46 -12.17
C TYR A 210 -14.30 -7.82 -12.49
N VAL A 211 -15.59 -7.95 -12.23
CA VAL A 211 -16.34 -9.21 -12.52
C VAL A 211 -16.31 -9.57 -14.02
N ARG A 212 -16.24 -8.58 -14.91
CA ARG A 212 -16.08 -8.82 -16.35
C ARG A 212 -14.73 -9.39 -16.73
N ARG A 213 -13.67 -9.05 -15.97
CA ARG A 213 -12.28 -9.49 -16.23
C ARG A 213 -11.87 -10.69 -15.39
N SER A 214 -12.56 -10.92 -14.28
CA SER A 214 -12.30 -12.03 -13.35
C SER A 214 -13.57 -12.55 -12.70
N ALA A 215 -13.58 -13.85 -12.48
CA ALA A 215 -14.65 -14.51 -11.74
C ALA A 215 -14.18 -15.01 -10.35
N GLY A 216 -12.90 -14.80 -10.00
CA GLY A 216 -12.23 -15.46 -8.87
C GLY A 216 -12.49 -14.86 -7.49
N GLY A 217 -12.76 -13.56 -7.41
CA GLY A 217 -12.82 -12.84 -6.15
C GLY A 217 -14.14 -12.13 -5.88
N LYS A 218 -14.32 -11.71 -4.64
CA LYS A 218 -15.37 -10.80 -4.18
C LYS A 218 -14.72 -9.54 -3.61
N LEU A 219 -15.24 -8.38 -3.96
CA LEU A 219 -14.75 -7.11 -3.48
C LEU A 219 -15.56 -6.61 -2.29
N TRP A 220 -14.85 -5.95 -1.39
CA TRP A 220 -15.42 -5.21 -0.26
C TRP A 220 -14.77 -3.84 -0.20
N TYR A 221 -15.48 -2.87 0.33
CA TYR A 221 -14.89 -1.56 0.56
C TYR A 221 -15.30 -0.98 1.93
N TYR A 222 -14.43 -0.12 2.43
CA TYR A 222 -14.69 0.80 3.51
C TYR A 222 -14.26 2.20 3.04
N ALA A 223 -15.01 3.23 3.35
CA ALA A 223 -14.68 4.60 2.94
C ALA A 223 -14.88 5.56 4.09
N ASP A 224 -13.97 6.52 4.22
CA ASP A 224 -13.97 7.50 5.28
C ASP A 224 -13.51 8.88 4.79
N MET A 225 -14.03 9.94 5.45
CA MET A 225 -13.63 11.31 5.15
C MET A 225 -12.21 11.56 5.68
N THR A 226 -11.37 12.22 4.87
CA THR A 226 -10.00 12.58 5.27
C THR A 226 -9.90 13.49 6.51
N GLN A 227 -11.01 13.96 7.06
CA GLN A 227 -11.05 14.77 8.29
C GLN A 227 -11.08 13.93 9.57
N GLU A 228 -11.60 12.72 9.53
CA GLU A 228 -11.77 11.89 10.72
C GLU A 228 -10.49 11.08 11.07
N LEU A 229 -9.57 10.92 10.10
CA LEU A 229 -8.32 10.19 10.28
C LEU A 229 -7.23 10.93 11.09
N GLY A 230 -7.51 12.12 11.62
CA GLY A 230 -6.55 12.96 12.36
C GLY A 230 -7.00 13.39 13.76
N GLN A 231 -8.08 12.82 14.29
CA GLN A 231 -8.63 13.15 15.61
C GLN A 231 -8.52 11.96 16.58
N GLU A 232 -7.33 11.44 16.79
CA GLU A 232 -6.97 10.64 17.96
C GLU A 232 -5.73 11.21 18.63
#